data_216bae1f689bbcf1072426df93df22d0
#
_entry.id   216bae1f689bbcf1072426df93df22d0
#
_cell.length_a   1.000
_cell.length_b   1.000
_cell.length_c   1.000
_cell.angle_alpha   90.00
_cell.angle_beta   90.00
_cell.angle_gamma   90.00
#
_symmetry.space_group_name_H-M   'P 1'
#
loop_
_entity.id
_entity.type
_entity.pdbx_description
1 polymer ?
#
loop_
_entity_poly.entity_id
_entity_poly.type
_entity_poly.pdbx_seq_one_letter_code
_entity_poly.pdbx_strand_id
1 'polypeptide(L)'
;MNTENFTFTKAERKKAKLKLNLNGPSGSGKTYSALTMASGLGSKIAVIDTENESASLYANEFNFDTLPLRPPYTPERFAGAIQAAYHMGYEVLIIDSASHEWIGTGGCLEINDQVARTKFKGNTWSAWSDTTPRHRRFIDAILQTDMHIITTTRAKTETVQGDGKKILKLGMKAEQRDGYEYELTVALDVVHDNHVAVPTKDRTKLFNPDGEQITKETGERILAWLNDGKSQEEALLEAFQEAVERIGDTKDIAELGIIYSQFRGTDYEQQIIAECANKKAQLVPPQGAPS
;
A
#
# COMPACT_ATOMS: atom_id res chain seq x y z
N MET A 1 21.16 24.95 12.02
CA MET A 1 20.37 24.31 10.95
C MET A 1 20.80 22.86 10.93
N ASN A 2 19.93 21.92 11.28
CA ASN A 2 20.22 20.49 11.08
C ASN A 2 20.24 20.24 9.58
N THR A 3 21.41 20.11 8.99
CA THR A 3 21.56 19.57 7.64
C THR A 3 21.30 18.07 7.73
N GLU A 4 20.10 17.63 7.32
CA GLU A 4 19.87 16.21 7.07
C GLU A 4 20.88 15.74 6.02
N ASN A 5 21.67 14.72 6.35
CA ASN A 5 22.63 14.15 5.42
C ASN A 5 21.89 13.16 4.50
N PHE A 6 21.67 13.56 3.25
CA PHE A 6 21.07 12.71 2.22
C PHE A 6 22.15 11.90 1.50
N THR A 7 21.99 10.58 1.45
CA THR A 7 22.90 9.67 0.76
C THR A 7 22.15 8.93 -0.34
N PHE A 8 22.72 8.89 -1.53
CA PHE A 8 22.21 8.11 -2.66
C PHE A 8 22.92 6.75 -2.71
N THR A 9 22.16 5.68 -2.81
CA THR A 9 22.68 4.31 -3.00
C THR A 9 22.19 3.77 -4.34
N LYS A 10 22.89 2.79 -4.90
CA LYS A 10 22.45 2.10 -6.11
C LYS A 10 21.11 1.40 -5.85
N ALA A 11 20.15 1.58 -6.75
CA ALA A 11 18.86 0.94 -6.62
C ALA A 11 18.98 -0.57 -6.87
N GLU A 12 18.44 -1.36 -5.97
CA GLU A 12 18.33 -2.82 -6.07
C GLU A 12 16.88 -3.24 -5.98
N ARG A 13 16.55 -4.37 -6.63
CA ARG A 13 15.21 -4.93 -6.55
C ARG A 13 15.03 -5.64 -5.20
N LYS A 14 14.01 -5.22 -4.45
CA LYS A 14 13.62 -5.82 -3.17
C LYS A 14 12.31 -6.56 -3.30
N LYS A 15 12.11 -7.60 -2.49
CA LYS A 15 10.79 -8.23 -2.31
C LYS A 15 9.76 -7.19 -1.90
N ALA A 16 8.55 -7.32 -2.41
CA ALA A 16 7.47 -6.36 -2.15
C ALA A 16 6.13 -7.07 -1.93
N LYS A 17 5.18 -6.37 -1.33
CA LYS A 17 3.80 -6.82 -1.19
C LYS A 17 2.91 -6.18 -2.25
N LEU A 18 2.00 -6.97 -2.82
CA LEU A 18 1.03 -6.49 -3.79
C LEU A 18 0.10 -5.46 -3.17
N LYS A 19 -0.13 -4.37 -3.88
CA LYS A 19 -1.22 -3.42 -3.65
C LYS A 19 -1.99 -3.29 -4.96
N LEU A 20 -3.17 -3.90 -5.01
CA LEU A 20 -3.95 -4.03 -6.24
C LEU A 20 -5.38 -3.55 -6.04
N ASN A 21 -5.97 -2.95 -7.05
CA ASN A 21 -7.39 -2.64 -7.09
C ASN A 21 -8.09 -3.33 -8.27
N LEU A 22 -9.27 -3.91 -7.99
CA LEU A 22 -10.22 -4.39 -8.97
C LEU A 22 -11.40 -3.41 -9.02
N ASN A 23 -11.52 -2.67 -10.11
CA ASN A 23 -12.60 -1.74 -10.33
C ASN A 23 -13.66 -2.36 -11.27
N GLY A 24 -14.92 -2.07 -11.06
CA GLY A 24 -15.96 -2.56 -11.96
C GLY A 24 -17.39 -2.37 -11.45
N PRO A 25 -18.39 -2.49 -12.32
CA PRO A 25 -19.80 -2.39 -11.92
C PRO A 25 -20.23 -3.55 -11.02
N SER A 26 -21.42 -3.43 -10.45
CA SER A 26 -22.04 -4.54 -9.70
C SER A 26 -22.19 -5.76 -10.61
N GLY A 27 -21.90 -6.95 -10.08
CA GLY A 27 -22.01 -8.21 -10.85
C GLY A 27 -20.84 -8.49 -11.81
N SER A 28 -19.80 -7.63 -11.90
CA SER A 28 -18.65 -7.89 -12.77
C SER A 28 -17.70 -8.98 -12.27
N GLY A 29 -17.94 -9.56 -11.08
CA GLY A 29 -17.10 -10.65 -10.54
C GLY A 29 -15.91 -10.19 -9.72
N LYS A 30 -15.84 -8.93 -9.24
CA LYS A 30 -14.71 -8.39 -8.46
C LYS A 30 -14.37 -9.23 -7.23
N THR A 31 -15.37 -9.54 -6.40
CA THR A 31 -15.19 -10.34 -5.16
C THR A 31 -14.62 -11.72 -5.48
N TYR A 32 -15.18 -12.40 -6.47
CA TYR A 32 -14.72 -13.72 -6.92
C TYR A 32 -13.28 -13.65 -7.47
N SER A 33 -13.00 -12.69 -8.33
CA SER A 33 -11.66 -12.46 -8.87
C SER A 33 -10.63 -12.13 -7.78
N ALA A 34 -11.03 -11.33 -6.76
CA ALA A 34 -10.17 -11.01 -5.62
C ALA A 34 -9.84 -12.27 -4.81
N LEU A 35 -10.82 -13.11 -4.48
CA LEU A 35 -10.62 -14.37 -3.76
C LEU A 35 -9.77 -15.36 -4.56
N THR A 36 -10.05 -15.50 -5.88
CA THR A 36 -9.28 -16.35 -6.78
C THR A 36 -7.81 -15.94 -6.82
N MET A 37 -7.52 -14.65 -7.02
CA MET A 37 -6.16 -14.12 -7.03
C MET A 37 -5.48 -14.29 -5.66
N ALA A 38 -6.21 -14.01 -4.57
CA ALA A 38 -5.70 -14.14 -3.21
C ALA A 38 -5.24 -15.56 -2.91
N SER A 39 -5.97 -16.58 -3.40
CA SER A 39 -5.61 -18.00 -3.22
C SER A 39 -4.27 -18.39 -3.86
N GLY A 40 -3.79 -17.61 -4.84
CA GLY A 40 -2.46 -17.77 -5.45
C GLY A 40 -1.37 -16.92 -4.78
N LEU A 41 -1.75 -15.94 -3.94
CA LEU A 41 -0.81 -15.05 -3.24
C LEU A 41 -0.43 -15.54 -1.84
N GLY A 42 -1.30 -16.31 -1.19
CA GLY A 42 -1.06 -16.81 0.17
C GLY A 42 -2.15 -17.74 0.64
N SER A 43 -1.93 -18.34 1.80
CA SER A 43 -2.82 -19.35 2.40
C SER A 43 -3.73 -18.78 3.49
N LYS A 44 -3.29 -17.72 4.17
CA LYS A 44 -4.03 -17.07 5.25
C LYS A 44 -4.64 -15.77 4.75
N ILE A 45 -5.91 -15.86 4.34
CA ILE A 45 -6.64 -14.78 3.66
C ILE A 45 -7.69 -14.21 4.60
N ALA A 46 -7.80 -12.86 4.67
CA ALA A 46 -8.89 -12.17 5.33
C ALA A 46 -9.63 -11.25 4.35
N VAL A 47 -10.92 -11.04 4.62
CA VAL A 47 -11.78 -10.12 3.88
C VAL A 47 -12.39 -9.11 4.85
N ILE A 48 -12.15 -7.81 4.63
CA ILE A 48 -12.98 -6.75 5.22
C ILE A 48 -14.17 -6.57 4.28
N ASP A 49 -15.33 -7.07 4.70
CA ASP A 49 -16.55 -7.06 3.90
C ASP A 49 -17.45 -5.89 4.30
N THR A 50 -17.69 -4.98 3.38
CA THR A 50 -18.64 -3.86 3.53
C THR A 50 -19.88 -4.01 2.65
N GLU A 51 -19.97 -5.15 1.92
CA GLU A 51 -21.03 -5.47 0.95
C GLU A 51 -22.06 -6.47 1.53
N ASN A 52 -22.39 -6.31 2.81
CA ASN A 52 -23.39 -7.12 3.53
C ASN A 52 -23.09 -8.62 3.53
N GLU A 53 -21.84 -8.98 3.81
CA GLU A 53 -21.36 -10.37 3.90
C GLU A 53 -21.47 -11.16 2.60
N SER A 54 -21.46 -10.44 1.45
CA SER A 54 -21.56 -11.05 0.12
C SER A 54 -20.37 -11.96 -0.20
N ALA A 55 -19.19 -11.69 0.34
CA ALA A 55 -18.02 -12.54 0.20
C ALA A 55 -18.25 -13.94 0.81
N SER A 56 -19.02 -14.04 1.89
CA SER A 56 -19.31 -15.32 2.58
C SER A 56 -20.06 -16.33 1.73
N LEU A 57 -20.71 -15.89 0.63
CA LEU A 57 -21.34 -16.79 -0.34
C LEU A 57 -20.34 -17.72 -1.03
N TYR A 58 -19.05 -17.36 -1.03
CA TYR A 58 -17.97 -18.13 -1.64
C TYR A 58 -17.18 -18.99 -0.64
N ALA A 59 -17.62 -19.09 0.62
CA ALA A 59 -16.92 -19.82 1.67
C ALA A 59 -16.78 -21.33 1.42
N ASN A 60 -17.60 -21.92 0.54
CA ASN A 60 -17.46 -23.32 0.14
C ASN A 60 -16.38 -23.54 -0.93
N GLU A 61 -15.94 -22.48 -1.62
CA GLU A 61 -14.96 -22.53 -2.71
C GLU A 61 -13.60 -22.02 -2.27
N PHE A 62 -13.57 -21.06 -1.33
CA PHE A 62 -12.34 -20.42 -0.88
C PHE A 62 -12.24 -20.50 0.66
N ASN A 63 -11.01 -20.69 1.14
CA ASN A 63 -10.70 -20.66 2.57
C ASN A 63 -10.24 -19.24 2.97
N PHE A 64 -11.07 -18.50 3.71
CA PHE A 64 -10.76 -17.16 4.19
C PHE A 64 -11.56 -16.83 5.45
N ASP A 65 -11.05 -15.88 6.23
CA ASP A 65 -11.78 -15.28 7.35
C ASP A 65 -12.41 -13.95 6.92
N THR A 66 -13.52 -13.55 7.51
CA THR A 66 -14.21 -12.30 7.16
C THR A 66 -14.45 -11.42 8.37
N LEU A 67 -14.29 -10.11 8.18
CA LEU A 67 -14.68 -9.06 9.10
C LEU A 67 -15.83 -8.25 8.46
N PRO A 68 -17.09 -8.45 8.86
CA PRO A 68 -18.18 -7.60 8.42
C PRO A 68 -18.01 -6.18 8.99
N LEU A 69 -17.58 -5.25 8.18
CA LEU A 69 -17.44 -3.84 8.56
C LEU A 69 -18.73 -3.10 8.20
N ARG A 70 -19.47 -2.70 9.22
CA ARG A 70 -20.74 -1.95 9.08
C ARG A 70 -20.53 -0.45 9.33
N PRO A 71 -21.43 0.42 8.85
CA PRO A 71 -21.34 1.86 9.09
C PRO A 71 -21.08 2.23 10.56
N PRO A 72 -20.41 3.34 10.86
CA PRO A 72 -19.87 4.32 9.91
C PRO A 72 -18.59 3.83 9.23
N TYR A 73 -18.43 4.14 7.93
CA TYR A 73 -17.29 3.73 7.11
C TYR A 73 -16.16 4.76 7.16
N THR A 74 -15.71 5.10 8.36
CA THR A 74 -14.66 6.11 8.52
C THR A 74 -13.29 5.56 8.11
N PRO A 75 -12.39 6.40 7.56
CA PRO A 75 -11.02 6.00 7.19
C PRO A 75 -10.26 5.33 8.33
N GLU A 76 -10.46 5.81 9.58
CA GLU A 76 -9.80 5.27 10.76
C GLU A 76 -10.23 3.83 11.07
N ARG A 77 -11.49 3.49 10.84
CA ARG A 77 -11.97 2.12 11.04
C ARG A 77 -11.40 1.15 10.02
N PHE A 78 -11.29 1.56 8.76
CA PHE A 78 -10.57 0.76 7.75
C PHE A 78 -9.10 0.59 8.11
N ALA A 79 -8.41 1.67 8.47
CA ALA A 79 -7.02 1.60 8.90
C ALA A 79 -6.84 0.66 10.11
N GLY A 80 -7.72 0.76 11.10
CA GLY A 80 -7.72 -0.14 12.26
C GLY A 80 -7.96 -1.61 11.88
N ALA A 81 -8.88 -1.88 10.95
CA ALA A 81 -9.15 -3.24 10.47
C ALA A 81 -7.96 -3.82 9.69
N ILE A 82 -7.27 -3.01 8.86
CA ILE A 82 -6.03 -3.40 8.17
C ILE A 82 -4.94 -3.78 9.18
N GLN A 83 -4.72 -2.95 10.20
CA GLN A 83 -3.74 -3.23 11.25
C GLN A 83 -4.10 -4.48 12.05
N ALA A 84 -5.37 -4.70 12.37
CA ALA A 84 -5.82 -5.91 13.04
C ALA A 84 -5.52 -7.17 12.21
N ALA A 85 -5.80 -7.15 10.91
CA ALA A 85 -5.48 -8.25 10.01
C ALA A 85 -3.96 -8.53 9.98
N TYR A 86 -3.15 -7.48 9.90
CA TYR A 86 -1.69 -7.61 9.94
C TYR A 86 -1.20 -8.26 11.24
N HIS A 87 -1.64 -7.78 12.39
CA HIS A 87 -1.24 -8.33 13.69
C HIS A 87 -1.73 -9.77 13.94
N MET A 88 -2.81 -10.17 13.30
CA MET A 88 -3.29 -11.56 13.30
C MET A 88 -2.51 -12.45 12.33
N GLY A 89 -1.53 -11.90 11.58
CA GLY A 89 -0.64 -12.61 10.70
C GLY A 89 -1.31 -13.11 9.41
N TYR A 90 -2.30 -12.38 8.88
CA TYR A 90 -2.81 -12.66 7.55
C TYR A 90 -1.78 -12.30 6.49
N GLU A 91 -1.68 -13.13 5.45
CA GLU A 91 -0.76 -12.93 4.32
C GLU A 91 -1.38 -12.05 3.23
N VAL A 92 -2.70 -12.20 3.05
CA VAL A 92 -3.50 -11.48 2.05
C VAL A 92 -4.73 -10.89 2.70
N LEU A 93 -4.97 -9.61 2.45
CA LEU A 93 -6.18 -8.91 2.84
C LEU A 93 -6.95 -8.45 1.60
N ILE A 94 -8.24 -8.76 1.57
CA ILE A 94 -9.17 -8.19 0.60
C ILE A 94 -10.02 -7.14 1.31
N ILE A 95 -10.22 -5.97 0.68
CA ILE A 95 -11.13 -4.92 1.15
C ILE A 95 -12.25 -4.79 0.11
N ASP A 96 -13.41 -5.33 0.43
CA ASP A 96 -14.58 -5.38 -0.46
C ASP A 96 -15.78 -4.65 0.16
N SER A 97 -15.95 -3.35 -0.16
CA SER A 97 -15.23 -2.54 -1.11
C SER A 97 -14.62 -1.29 -0.46
N ALA A 98 -13.51 -0.82 -1.02
CA ALA A 98 -12.89 0.43 -0.61
C ALA A 98 -13.73 1.66 -0.97
N SER A 99 -14.72 1.53 -1.86
CA SER A 99 -15.63 2.63 -2.21
C SER A 99 -16.44 3.13 -1.02
N HIS A 100 -16.77 2.28 -0.04
CA HIS A 100 -17.53 2.72 1.12
C HIS A 100 -16.75 3.67 2.04
N GLU A 101 -15.42 3.58 2.08
CA GLU A 101 -14.59 4.58 2.79
C GLU A 101 -14.78 5.98 2.20
N TRP A 102 -15.03 6.07 0.90
CA TRP A 102 -15.21 7.35 0.21
C TRP A 102 -16.66 7.84 0.23
N ILE A 103 -17.60 7.02 -0.27
CA ILE A 103 -19.01 7.40 -0.51
C ILE A 103 -19.99 6.81 0.50
N GLY A 104 -19.58 5.85 1.33
CA GLY A 104 -20.49 5.18 2.26
C GLY A 104 -20.86 6.06 3.46
N THR A 105 -21.85 5.62 4.23
CA THR A 105 -22.33 6.32 5.42
C THR A 105 -21.21 6.49 6.44
N GLY A 106 -20.91 7.73 6.79
CA GLY A 106 -19.77 8.08 7.64
C GLY A 106 -18.42 8.07 6.92
N GLY A 107 -18.40 7.88 5.59
CA GLY A 107 -17.20 7.96 4.74
C GLY A 107 -16.72 9.39 4.49
N CYS A 108 -15.68 9.51 3.69
CA CYS A 108 -14.99 10.79 3.46
C CYS A 108 -15.89 11.91 2.97
N LEU A 109 -16.84 11.64 2.06
CA LEU A 109 -17.73 12.68 1.55
C LEU A 109 -18.67 13.22 2.64
N GLU A 110 -19.29 12.34 3.44
CA GLU A 110 -20.15 12.79 4.55
C GLU A 110 -19.35 13.50 5.64
N ILE A 111 -18.14 13.02 5.95
CA ILE A 111 -17.22 13.67 6.87
C ILE A 111 -16.91 15.10 6.38
N ASN A 112 -16.61 15.25 5.10
CA ASN A 112 -16.29 16.55 4.51
C ASN A 112 -17.46 17.51 4.62
N ASP A 113 -18.68 17.05 4.31
CA ASP A 113 -19.90 17.82 4.45
C ASP A 113 -20.17 18.24 5.90
N GLN A 114 -19.97 17.33 6.86
CA GLN A 114 -20.15 17.63 8.28
C GLN A 114 -19.12 18.67 8.76
N VAL A 115 -17.85 18.50 8.38
CA VAL A 115 -16.77 19.45 8.71
C VAL A 115 -17.05 20.81 8.08
N ALA A 116 -17.51 20.86 6.83
CA ALA A 116 -17.89 22.10 6.17
C ALA A 116 -18.95 22.87 6.95
N ARG A 117 -20.02 22.17 7.38
CA ARG A 117 -21.11 22.78 8.14
C ARG A 117 -20.67 23.26 9.53
N THR A 118 -19.87 22.48 10.23
CA THR A 118 -19.51 22.76 11.63
C THR A 118 -18.35 23.73 11.79
N LYS A 119 -17.33 23.68 10.91
CA LYS A 119 -16.10 24.46 11.04
C LYS A 119 -15.95 25.57 10.00
N PHE A 120 -16.47 25.36 8.79
CA PHE A 120 -16.17 26.22 7.63
C PHE A 120 -17.41 26.94 7.06
N LYS A 121 -18.49 27.10 7.85
CA LYS A 121 -19.72 27.81 7.45
C LYS A 121 -20.31 27.32 6.11
N GLY A 122 -20.22 26.02 5.86
CA GLY A 122 -20.70 25.37 4.63
C GLY A 122 -19.70 25.33 3.47
N ASN A 123 -18.47 25.81 3.63
CA ASN A 123 -17.43 25.73 2.60
C ASN A 123 -16.83 24.34 2.53
N THR A 124 -17.30 23.52 1.59
CA THR A 124 -16.83 22.15 1.37
C THR A 124 -15.38 22.09 0.88
N TRP A 125 -14.92 23.11 0.13
CA TRP A 125 -13.53 23.16 -0.34
C TRP A 125 -12.55 23.31 0.83
N SER A 126 -12.80 24.22 1.75
CA SER A 126 -11.95 24.40 2.93
C SER A 126 -11.99 23.20 3.87
N ALA A 127 -13.09 22.45 3.92
CA ALA A 127 -13.25 21.28 4.77
C ALA A 127 -12.30 20.12 4.42
N TRP A 128 -11.80 20.09 3.17
CA TRP A 128 -10.82 19.10 2.77
C TRP A 128 -9.49 19.19 3.53
N SER A 129 -9.18 20.33 4.14
CA SER A 129 -8.00 20.44 5.03
C SER A 129 -8.06 19.47 6.21
N ASP A 130 -9.27 19.20 6.73
CA ASP A 130 -9.49 18.26 7.83
C ASP A 130 -9.75 16.83 7.35
N THR A 131 -10.42 16.67 6.22
CA THR A 131 -10.84 15.36 5.69
C THR A 131 -9.70 14.64 4.98
N THR A 132 -8.88 15.35 4.21
CA THR A 132 -7.75 14.76 3.46
C THR A 132 -6.76 14.01 4.36
N PRO A 133 -6.33 14.51 5.54
CA PRO A 133 -5.44 13.77 6.43
C PRO A 133 -6.05 12.46 6.94
N ARG A 134 -7.37 12.40 7.10
CA ARG A 134 -8.09 11.18 7.52
C ARG A 134 -8.07 10.13 6.42
N HIS A 135 -8.44 10.52 5.19
CA HIS A 135 -8.34 9.66 4.01
C HIS A 135 -6.91 9.14 3.82
N ARG A 136 -5.89 10.02 3.99
CA ARG A 136 -4.48 9.62 3.86
C ARG A 136 -4.09 8.51 4.83
N ARG A 137 -4.62 8.48 6.06
CA ARG A 137 -4.38 7.38 7.01
C ARG A 137 -4.84 6.03 6.48
N PHE A 138 -5.97 5.98 5.77
CA PHE A 138 -6.43 4.76 5.10
C PHE A 138 -5.47 4.34 3.98
N ILE A 139 -5.05 5.27 3.14
CA ILE A 139 -4.08 5.00 2.07
C ILE A 139 -2.75 4.53 2.65
N ASP A 140 -2.22 5.23 3.65
CA ASP A 140 -0.97 4.87 4.32
C ASP A 140 -1.05 3.48 4.96
N ALA A 141 -2.18 3.12 5.56
CA ALA A 141 -2.40 1.78 6.11
C ALA A 141 -2.34 0.69 5.03
N ILE A 142 -2.88 0.95 3.83
CA ILE A 142 -2.74 0.03 2.69
C ILE A 142 -1.27 -0.08 2.27
N LEU A 143 -0.60 1.06 2.07
CA LEU A 143 0.73 1.08 1.44
C LEU A 143 1.84 0.56 2.35
N GLN A 144 1.80 0.91 3.65
CA GLN A 144 2.89 0.64 4.60
C GLN A 144 2.80 -0.75 5.25
N THR A 145 1.63 -1.40 5.21
CA THR A 145 1.47 -2.73 5.81
C THR A 145 2.20 -3.80 4.99
N ASP A 146 3.03 -4.61 5.63
CA ASP A 146 3.76 -5.72 4.99
C ASP A 146 2.86 -6.95 4.75
N MET A 147 1.81 -6.76 3.97
CA MET A 147 0.78 -7.74 3.62
C MET A 147 0.31 -7.49 2.19
N HIS A 148 -0.03 -8.52 1.42
CA HIS A 148 -0.67 -8.34 0.12
C HIS A 148 -2.07 -7.77 0.34
N ILE A 149 -2.42 -6.69 -0.34
CA ILE A 149 -3.75 -6.07 -0.22
C ILE A 149 -4.38 -5.94 -1.59
N ILE A 150 -5.57 -6.52 -1.72
CA ILE A 150 -6.45 -6.39 -2.87
C ILE A 150 -7.65 -5.57 -2.42
N THR A 151 -7.91 -4.47 -3.10
CA THR A 151 -9.12 -3.68 -2.89
C THR A 151 -10.08 -3.87 -4.04
N THR A 152 -11.36 -3.78 -3.80
CA THR A 152 -12.35 -3.64 -4.85
C THR A 152 -12.93 -2.23 -4.80
N THR A 153 -13.28 -1.68 -5.95
CA THR A 153 -14.01 -0.42 -6.07
C THR A 153 -15.21 -0.60 -6.99
N ARG A 154 -16.31 0.07 -6.64
CA ARG A 154 -17.46 0.19 -7.51
C ARG A 154 -17.13 1.17 -8.62
N ALA A 155 -17.48 0.82 -9.86
CA ALA A 155 -17.34 1.71 -10.99
C ALA A 155 -18.69 2.31 -11.38
N LYS A 156 -18.64 3.57 -11.78
CA LYS A 156 -19.72 4.23 -12.51
C LYS A 156 -19.23 4.69 -13.86
N THR A 157 -20.17 4.73 -14.84
CA THR A 157 -19.85 5.28 -16.15
C THR A 157 -19.61 6.78 -16.03
N GLU A 158 -18.41 7.23 -16.36
CA GLU A 158 -18.12 8.64 -16.49
C GLU A 158 -18.73 9.17 -17.79
N THR A 159 -19.53 10.20 -17.68
CA THR A 159 -20.21 10.84 -18.82
C THR A 159 -19.86 12.32 -18.82
N VAL A 160 -19.57 12.86 -20.01
CA VAL A 160 -19.37 14.30 -20.21
C VAL A 160 -20.43 14.81 -21.19
N GLN A 161 -20.97 15.97 -20.90
CA GLN A 161 -21.86 16.65 -21.83
C GLN A 161 -21.00 17.27 -22.94
N GLY A 162 -21.04 16.68 -24.13
CA GLY A 162 -20.42 17.24 -25.34
C GLY A 162 -21.26 18.36 -25.94
N ASP A 163 -20.73 19.01 -26.97
CA ASP A 163 -21.43 20.05 -27.72
C ASP A 163 -22.76 19.51 -28.28
N GLY A 164 -23.83 20.29 -28.11
CA GLY A 164 -25.15 19.95 -28.63
C GLY A 164 -25.94 18.94 -27.81
N LYS A 165 -25.76 18.86 -26.49
CA LYS A 165 -26.48 17.94 -25.55
C LYS A 165 -26.20 16.44 -25.76
N LYS A 166 -25.21 16.06 -26.54
CA LYS A 166 -24.79 14.66 -26.61
C LYS A 166 -24.01 14.28 -25.35
N ILE A 167 -24.47 13.20 -24.68
CA ILE A 167 -23.72 12.60 -23.56
C ILE A 167 -22.64 11.68 -24.16
N LEU A 168 -21.38 12.00 -23.89
CA LEU A 168 -20.24 11.15 -24.25
C LEU A 168 -19.89 10.29 -23.04
N LYS A 169 -19.79 8.98 -23.23
CA LYS A 169 -19.30 8.04 -22.22
C LYS A 169 -17.77 8.01 -22.33
N LEU A 170 -17.07 8.41 -21.27
CA LEU A 170 -15.60 8.46 -21.21
C LEU A 170 -14.96 7.16 -20.72
N GLY A 171 -15.75 6.25 -20.15
CA GLY A 171 -15.25 5.01 -19.57
C GLY A 171 -15.80 4.73 -18.18
N MET A 172 -15.20 3.79 -17.49
CA MET A 172 -15.51 3.49 -16.09
C MET A 172 -14.59 4.31 -15.16
N LYS A 173 -15.18 4.93 -14.14
CA LYS A 173 -14.46 5.63 -13.08
C LYS A 173 -14.75 4.97 -11.75
N ALA A 174 -13.71 4.70 -10.97
CA ALA A 174 -13.84 4.15 -9.64
C ALA A 174 -14.57 5.15 -8.70
N GLU A 175 -15.50 4.65 -7.90
CA GLU A 175 -16.10 5.42 -6.79
C GLU A 175 -15.14 5.47 -5.62
N GLN A 176 -14.05 6.21 -5.81
CA GLN A 176 -13.01 6.52 -4.84
C GLN A 176 -12.41 7.90 -5.20
N ARG A 177 -11.55 8.42 -4.35
CA ARG A 177 -10.84 9.68 -4.59
C ARG A 177 -10.02 9.59 -5.88
N ASP A 178 -10.06 10.64 -6.70
CA ASP A 178 -9.26 10.72 -7.91
C ASP A 178 -7.78 10.51 -7.60
N GLY A 179 -7.14 9.65 -8.37
CA GLY A 179 -5.73 9.31 -8.21
C GLY A 179 -5.45 8.14 -7.25
N TYR A 180 -6.48 7.51 -6.69
CA TYR A 180 -6.32 6.33 -5.83
C TYR A 180 -5.46 5.25 -6.49
N GLU A 181 -5.68 4.98 -7.77
CA GLU A 181 -4.93 3.99 -8.55
C GLU A 181 -3.44 4.33 -8.70
N TYR A 182 -3.05 5.61 -8.59
CA TYR A 182 -1.63 5.99 -8.72
C TYR A 182 -0.77 5.48 -7.56
N GLU A 183 -1.36 5.26 -6.41
CA GLU A 183 -0.67 4.76 -5.23
C GLU A 183 -0.40 3.24 -5.32
N LEU A 184 -1.17 2.50 -6.11
CA LEU A 184 -1.15 1.05 -6.15
C LEU A 184 -0.12 0.49 -7.14
N THR A 185 0.22 -0.79 -7.00
CA THR A 185 1.12 -1.51 -7.91
C THR A 185 0.41 -1.85 -9.22
N VAL A 186 -0.84 -2.30 -9.13
CA VAL A 186 -1.68 -2.73 -10.23
C VAL A 186 -3.10 -2.21 -10.04
N ALA A 187 -3.75 -1.78 -11.11
CA ALA A 187 -5.17 -1.48 -11.15
C ALA A 187 -5.80 -2.13 -12.40
N LEU A 188 -6.89 -2.84 -12.21
CA LEU A 188 -7.59 -3.59 -13.24
C LEU A 188 -9.06 -3.19 -13.28
N ASP A 189 -9.60 -2.99 -14.47
CA ASP A 189 -11.02 -2.86 -14.70
C ASP A 189 -11.63 -4.23 -15.04
N VAL A 190 -12.60 -4.69 -14.25
CA VAL A 190 -13.29 -5.97 -14.46
C VAL A 190 -14.55 -5.75 -15.28
N VAL A 191 -14.55 -6.27 -16.50
CA VAL A 191 -15.64 -6.14 -17.44
C VAL A 191 -16.81 -7.01 -17.03
N HIS A 192 -18.05 -6.46 -17.09
CA HIS A 192 -19.24 -7.15 -16.60
C HIS A 192 -19.59 -8.40 -17.42
N ASP A 193 -19.52 -8.33 -18.75
CA ASP A 193 -20.10 -9.35 -19.62
C ASP A 193 -19.30 -10.65 -19.69
N ASN A 194 -17.98 -10.58 -19.48
CA ASN A 194 -17.07 -11.72 -19.63
C ASN A 194 -16.12 -11.91 -18.45
N HIS A 195 -16.22 -11.06 -17.41
CA HIS A 195 -15.38 -11.08 -16.21
C HIS A 195 -13.87 -10.98 -16.51
N VAL A 196 -13.50 -10.42 -17.66
CA VAL A 196 -12.12 -10.15 -18.03
C VAL A 196 -11.63 -8.93 -17.28
N ALA A 197 -10.44 -9.02 -16.72
CA ALA A 197 -9.75 -7.93 -16.05
C ALA A 197 -8.77 -7.27 -17.02
N VAL A 198 -8.98 -5.99 -17.31
CA VAL A 198 -8.18 -5.19 -18.23
C VAL A 198 -7.28 -4.25 -17.41
N PRO A 199 -5.96 -4.25 -17.59
CA PRO A 199 -5.07 -3.39 -16.82
C PRO A 199 -5.21 -1.93 -17.24
N THR A 200 -5.57 -1.07 -16.26
CA THR A 200 -5.49 0.38 -16.38
C THR A 200 -4.16 0.92 -15.86
N LYS A 201 -3.53 0.14 -14.96
CA LYS A 201 -2.17 0.37 -14.48
C LYS A 201 -1.52 -0.98 -14.16
N ASP A 202 -0.33 -1.22 -14.67
CA ASP A 202 0.45 -2.41 -14.36
C ASP A 202 1.95 -2.09 -14.30
N ARG A 203 2.50 -1.99 -13.09
CA ARG A 203 3.96 -1.83 -12.88
C ARG A 203 4.72 -3.13 -13.06
N THR A 204 4.02 -4.27 -13.04
CA THR A 204 4.63 -5.60 -13.13
C THR A 204 4.89 -6.02 -14.58
N LYS A 205 4.11 -5.51 -15.52
CA LYS A 205 4.08 -5.91 -16.94
C LYS A 205 3.72 -7.39 -17.13
N LEU A 206 2.96 -7.94 -16.19
CA LEU A 206 2.54 -9.35 -16.22
C LEU A 206 1.19 -9.56 -16.87
N PHE A 207 0.33 -8.54 -16.86
CA PHE A 207 -1.03 -8.65 -17.39
C PHE A 207 -1.08 -8.44 -18.89
N ASN A 208 -1.97 -9.20 -19.54
CA ASN A 208 -2.25 -8.98 -20.95
C ASN A 208 -2.93 -7.59 -21.13
N PRO A 209 -2.40 -6.70 -21.99
CA PRO A 209 -3.01 -5.40 -22.27
C PRO A 209 -4.46 -5.47 -22.76
N ASP A 210 -4.85 -6.54 -23.48
CA ASP A 210 -6.21 -6.77 -23.95
C ASP A 210 -7.12 -7.36 -22.88
N GLY A 211 -6.57 -7.66 -21.70
CA GLY A 211 -7.28 -8.26 -20.57
C GLY A 211 -7.17 -9.79 -20.52
N GLU A 212 -7.36 -10.33 -19.34
CA GLU A 212 -7.37 -11.77 -19.07
C GLU A 212 -8.35 -12.10 -17.94
N GLN A 213 -8.81 -13.33 -17.86
CA GLN A 213 -9.56 -13.80 -16.70
C GLN A 213 -8.61 -14.02 -15.53
N ILE A 214 -9.00 -13.59 -14.34
CA ILE A 214 -8.23 -13.81 -13.14
C ILE A 214 -8.35 -15.26 -12.70
N THR A 215 -7.22 -15.91 -12.56
CA THR A 215 -7.11 -17.29 -12.06
C THR A 215 -6.17 -17.33 -10.85
N LYS A 216 -6.09 -18.50 -10.20
CA LYS A 216 -5.12 -18.73 -9.13
C LYS A 216 -3.68 -18.57 -9.64
N GLU A 217 -3.40 -19.04 -10.84
CA GLU A 217 -2.11 -18.92 -11.50
C GLU A 217 -1.73 -17.45 -11.75
N THR A 218 -2.71 -16.55 -11.94
CA THR A 218 -2.48 -15.10 -11.98
C THR A 218 -1.86 -14.62 -10.65
N GLY A 219 -2.42 -15.06 -9.52
CA GLY A 219 -1.88 -14.77 -8.19
C GLY A 219 -0.47 -15.33 -7.98
N GLU A 220 -0.26 -16.59 -8.35
CA GLU A 220 1.04 -17.27 -8.24
C GLU A 220 2.13 -16.58 -9.11
N ARG A 221 1.79 -16.16 -10.33
CA ARG A 221 2.68 -15.42 -11.24
C ARG A 221 3.08 -14.06 -10.65
N ILE A 222 2.13 -13.35 -10.06
CA ILE A 222 2.41 -12.08 -9.37
C ILE A 222 3.28 -12.31 -8.14
N LEU A 223 3.00 -13.33 -7.33
CA LEU A 223 3.77 -13.68 -6.14
C LEU A 223 5.23 -13.98 -6.50
N ALA A 224 5.46 -14.78 -7.56
CA ALA A 224 6.79 -15.07 -8.06
C ALA A 224 7.54 -13.80 -8.45
N TRP A 225 6.87 -12.88 -9.17
CA TRP A 225 7.45 -11.60 -9.56
C TRP A 225 7.78 -10.71 -8.35
N LEU A 226 6.91 -10.66 -7.32
CA LEU A 226 7.12 -9.87 -6.11
C LEU A 226 8.28 -10.40 -5.25
N ASN A 227 8.51 -11.71 -5.28
CA ASN A 227 9.58 -12.38 -4.56
C ASN A 227 10.92 -12.44 -5.33
N ASP A 228 10.93 -12.02 -6.60
CA ASP A 228 12.14 -11.93 -7.42
C ASP A 228 12.96 -10.67 -7.04
N GLY A 229 13.66 -10.76 -5.92
CA GLY A 229 14.46 -9.69 -5.36
C GLY A 229 15.01 -10.07 -3.98
N LYS A 230 15.90 -9.23 -3.43
CA LYS A 230 16.44 -9.42 -2.09
C LYS A 230 15.35 -9.19 -1.04
N SER A 231 15.32 -10.00 0.00
CA SER A 231 14.49 -9.71 1.18
C SER A 231 14.98 -8.44 1.88
N GLN A 232 14.13 -7.86 2.71
CA GLN A 232 14.54 -6.71 3.54
C GLN A 232 15.72 -7.06 4.46
N GLU A 233 15.71 -8.29 4.99
CA GLU A 233 16.77 -8.81 5.87
C GLU A 233 18.10 -8.99 5.11
N GLU A 234 18.07 -9.62 3.92
CA GLU A 234 19.23 -9.75 3.05
C GLU A 234 19.82 -8.38 2.64
N ALA A 235 18.97 -7.45 2.24
CA ALA A 235 19.40 -6.11 1.86
C ALA A 235 19.99 -5.32 3.06
N LEU A 236 19.42 -5.50 4.26
CA LEU A 236 19.92 -4.87 5.47
C LEU A 236 21.27 -5.48 5.92
N LEU A 237 21.42 -6.81 5.81
CA LEU A 237 22.66 -7.50 6.11
C LEU A 237 23.81 -7.05 5.17
N GLU A 238 23.54 -6.97 3.85
CA GLU A 238 24.53 -6.46 2.91
C GLU A 238 24.90 -5.01 3.17
N ALA A 239 23.92 -4.14 3.41
CA ALA A 239 24.16 -2.75 3.78
C ALA A 239 25.02 -2.63 5.08
N PHE A 240 24.78 -3.53 6.03
CA PHE A 240 25.59 -3.60 7.25
C PHE A 240 27.03 -4.01 6.95
N GLN A 241 27.25 -5.04 6.12
CA GLN A 241 28.60 -5.48 5.73
C GLN A 241 29.37 -4.38 5.00
N GLU A 242 28.74 -3.71 4.04
CA GLU A 242 29.32 -2.56 3.33
C GLU A 242 29.64 -1.40 4.31
N ALA A 243 28.76 -1.15 5.28
CA ALA A 243 28.95 -0.11 6.27
C ALA A 243 30.17 -0.42 7.16
N VAL A 244 30.35 -1.67 7.59
CA VAL A 244 31.52 -2.11 8.39
C VAL A 244 32.83 -1.93 7.61
N GLU A 245 32.86 -2.29 6.32
CA GLU A 245 34.02 -2.05 5.45
C GLU A 245 34.34 -0.55 5.34
N ARG A 246 33.32 0.29 5.08
CA ARG A 246 33.47 1.75 5.02
C ARG A 246 33.96 2.36 6.32
N ILE A 247 33.46 1.89 7.47
CA ILE A 247 33.94 2.29 8.79
C ILE A 247 35.43 1.94 8.92
N GLY A 248 35.84 0.75 8.47
CA GLY A 248 37.23 0.29 8.48
C GLY A 248 38.18 1.21 7.69
N ASP A 249 37.73 1.68 6.52
CA ASP A 249 38.54 2.45 5.57
C ASP A 249 38.51 3.98 5.83
N THR A 250 37.46 4.50 6.48
CA THR A 250 37.32 5.94 6.65
C THR A 250 38.41 6.57 7.52
N LYS A 251 38.77 7.78 7.15
CA LYS A 251 39.65 8.67 7.92
C LYS A 251 38.93 9.91 8.45
N ASP A 252 37.60 10.00 8.15
CA ASP A 252 36.76 11.14 8.50
C ASP A 252 35.76 10.76 9.60
N ILE A 253 35.82 11.44 10.72
CA ILE A 253 34.89 11.26 11.85
C ILE A 253 33.46 11.66 11.45
N ALA A 254 33.28 12.64 10.56
CA ALA A 254 31.96 13.05 10.11
C ALA A 254 31.25 11.92 9.31
N GLU A 255 31.99 11.13 8.55
CA GLU A 255 31.45 9.98 7.82
C GLU A 255 30.90 8.91 8.77
N LEU A 256 31.50 8.68 9.93
CA LEU A 256 30.98 7.75 10.94
C LEU A 256 29.59 8.14 11.41
N GLY A 257 29.33 9.45 11.55
CA GLY A 257 28.01 9.97 11.91
C GLY A 257 26.94 9.71 10.81
N ILE A 258 27.35 9.82 9.55
CA ILE A 258 26.49 9.53 8.40
C ILE A 258 26.13 8.05 8.38
N ILE A 259 27.12 7.16 8.50
CA ILE A 259 26.91 5.71 8.53
C ILE A 259 25.99 5.32 9.68
N TYR A 260 26.24 5.82 10.89
CA TYR A 260 25.37 5.57 12.04
C TYR A 260 23.90 5.97 11.77
N SER A 261 23.68 7.13 11.16
CA SER A 261 22.31 7.62 10.90
C SER A 261 21.48 6.70 9.99
N GLN A 262 22.15 5.91 9.13
CA GLN A 262 21.50 4.97 8.20
C GLN A 262 20.95 3.72 8.91
N PHE A 263 21.53 3.34 10.06
CA PHE A 263 21.17 2.13 10.80
C PHE A 263 20.34 2.40 12.06
N ARG A 264 19.94 3.64 12.28
CA ARG A 264 19.12 4.02 13.43
C ARG A 264 17.77 3.32 13.41
N GLY A 265 17.43 2.60 14.48
CA GLY A 265 16.19 1.84 14.59
C GLY A 265 16.19 0.50 13.84
N THR A 266 17.34 0.04 13.32
CA THR A 266 17.51 -1.29 12.72
C THR A 266 18.10 -2.29 13.70
N ASP A 267 18.02 -3.59 13.38
CA ASP A 267 18.61 -4.67 14.19
C ASP A 267 20.15 -4.57 14.32
N TYR A 268 20.81 -3.84 13.41
CA TYR A 268 22.25 -3.63 13.41
C TYR A 268 22.71 -2.33 14.08
N GLU A 269 21.79 -1.53 14.65
CA GLU A 269 22.13 -0.23 15.25
C GLU A 269 23.23 -0.34 16.30
N GLN A 270 23.12 -1.28 17.24
CA GLN A 270 24.08 -1.46 18.32
C GLN A 270 25.46 -1.89 17.81
N GLN A 271 25.51 -2.72 16.80
CA GLN A 271 26.76 -3.18 16.18
C GLN A 271 27.47 -2.03 15.46
N ILE A 272 26.73 -1.23 14.70
CA ILE A 272 27.27 -0.03 14.02
C ILE A 272 27.78 1.01 15.05
N ILE A 273 27.08 1.20 16.18
CA ILE A 273 27.56 2.07 17.26
C ILE A 273 28.94 1.60 17.74
N ALA A 274 29.09 0.30 18.00
CA ALA A 274 30.35 -0.27 18.49
C ALA A 274 31.49 -0.09 17.47
N GLU A 275 31.24 -0.39 16.19
CA GLU A 275 32.24 -0.22 15.13
C GLU A 275 32.64 1.24 14.93
N CYS A 276 31.68 2.16 14.91
CA CYS A 276 31.95 3.59 14.82
C CYS A 276 32.75 4.11 16.04
N ALA A 277 32.45 3.65 17.26
CA ALA A 277 33.17 4.03 18.46
C ALA A 277 34.63 3.54 18.44
N ASN A 278 34.84 2.27 18.04
CA ASN A 278 36.19 1.69 17.88
C ASN A 278 37.03 2.48 16.87
N LYS A 279 36.45 2.78 15.72
CA LYS A 279 37.14 3.55 14.68
C LYS A 279 37.43 4.98 15.09
N LYS A 280 36.47 5.63 15.75
CA LYS A 280 36.67 6.98 16.29
C LYS A 280 37.83 7.05 17.29
N ALA A 281 37.97 6.04 18.16
CA ALA A 281 39.07 5.94 19.10
C ALA A 281 40.44 5.80 18.41
N GLN A 282 40.47 5.15 17.23
CA GLN A 282 41.69 5.04 16.41
C GLN A 282 42.07 6.36 15.71
N LEU A 283 41.06 7.14 15.29
CA LEU A 283 41.26 8.40 14.57
C LEU A 283 41.61 9.58 15.50
N VAL A 284 41.22 9.51 16.77
CA VAL A 284 41.56 10.51 17.80
C VAL A 284 42.58 9.88 18.73
N PRO A 285 43.89 10.08 18.51
CA PRO A 285 44.89 9.55 19.42
C PRO A 285 44.67 10.11 20.84
N PRO A 286 44.96 9.33 21.90
CA PRO A 286 44.81 9.79 23.28
C PRO A 286 45.62 11.08 23.46
N GLN A 287 44.95 12.15 23.89
CA GLN A 287 45.63 13.39 24.26
C GLN A 287 46.63 13.09 25.38
N GLY A 288 47.89 13.42 25.12
CA GLY A 288 49.10 13.07 25.79
C GLY A 288 49.05 12.87 27.30
N ALA A 289 49.77 11.86 27.74
CA ALA A 289 50.28 11.82 29.11
C ALA A 289 51.20 13.05 29.32
N PRO A 290 51.04 13.77 30.41
CA PRO A 290 51.99 14.86 30.71
C PRO A 290 53.38 14.29 30.92
N SER A 291 54.35 14.89 30.26
CA SER A 291 55.78 14.64 30.42
C SER A 291 56.28 15.03 31.77
#